data_7ea75e855b1d5dc75702714058ac61b3
#
_entry.id   7ea75e855b1d5dc75702714058ac61b3
#
_cell.length_a   1.000
_cell.length_b   1.000
_cell.length_c   1.000
_cell.angle_alpha   90.00
_cell.angle_beta   90.00
_cell.angle_gamma   90.00
#
_symmetry.space_group_name_H-M   'P 1'
#
loop_
_entity.id
_entity.type
_entity.pdbx_description
1 polymer ?
#
loop_
_entity_poly.entity_id
_entity_poly.type
_entity_poly.pdbx_seq_one_letter_code
_entity_poly.pdbx_strand_id
1 'polypeptide(L)'
;MRIEINNDGVVILRVPMRTTLKQAGEIIERNRGWIDKHMAVVQECRAKVNSLPPLTMEDIKRLADKAVEYIPARVQHYASMLGVTYGRVTIRCQRTKWGSCSAKGNLSFNCLLMLTPLEVIDAIVVHELCHRLEMNHSERFYSHVLKVCPEYRKWNKWLKDNGNEIMMRCLNN
;
A
#
# COMPACT_ATOMS: atom_id res chain seq x y z
N MET A 1 -11.95 18.34 -2.82
CA MET A 1 -12.61 17.92 -1.58
C MET A 1 -12.39 16.42 -1.40
N ARG A 2 -11.96 15.98 -0.21
CA ARG A 2 -11.63 14.57 0.08
C ARG A 2 -11.98 14.24 1.52
N ILE A 3 -12.65 13.10 1.75
CA ILE A 3 -12.88 12.51 3.07
C ILE A 3 -11.94 11.32 3.20
N GLU A 4 -11.24 11.24 4.31
CA GLU A 4 -10.34 10.14 4.65
C GLU A 4 -10.65 9.67 6.08
N ILE A 5 -10.48 8.38 6.34
CA ILE A 5 -10.48 7.84 7.70
C ILE A 5 -9.09 7.25 7.91
N ASN A 6 -8.38 7.75 8.93
CA ASN A 6 -7.08 7.21 9.26
C ASN A 6 -7.19 5.90 10.05
N ASN A 7 -6.07 5.24 10.27
CA ASN A 7 -6.03 3.97 11.01
C ASN A 7 -6.43 4.12 12.49
N ASP A 8 -6.47 5.35 13.02
CA ASP A 8 -6.93 5.65 14.39
C ASP A 8 -8.46 5.83 14.46
N GLY A 9 -9.15 5.73 13.32
CA GLY A 9 -10.58 5.98 13.23
C GLY A 9 -10.95 7.46 13.24
N VAL A 10 -10.00 8.36 12.98
CA VAL A 10 -10.29 9.79 12.88
C VAL A 10 -10.71 10.12 11.45
N VAL A 11 -11.88 10.75 11.34
CA VAL A 11 -12.40 11.25 10.06
C VAL A 11 -11.70 12.57 9.73
N ILE A 12 -11.01 12.63 8.61
CA ILE A 12 -10.29 13.81 8.13
C ILE A 12 -10.99 14.32 6.88
N LEU A 13 -11.54 15.53 6.97
CA LEU A 13 -12.15 16.23 5.84
C LEU A 13 -11.20 17.30 5.30
N ARG A 14 -10.72 17.13 4.08
CA ARG A 14 -9.89 18.14 3.37
C ARG A 14 -10.77 18.94 2.43
N VAL A 15 -10.90 20.24 2.70
CA VAL A 15 -11.73 21.18 1.93
C VAL A 15 -10.93 22.41 1.53
N PRO A 16 -11.36 23.18 0.50
CA PRO A 16 -10.78 24.47 0.17
C PRO A 16 -10.88 25.46 1.34
N MET A 17 -9.93 26.38 1.44
CA MET A 17 -9.82 27.39 2.52
C MET A 17 -11.09 28.24 2.74
N ARG A 18 -11.94 28.40 1.72
CA ARG A 18 -13.18 29.21 1.78
C ARG A 18 -14.40 28.41 2.25
N THR A 19 -14.25 27.15 2.61
CA THR A 19 -15.36 26.32 3.07
C THR A 19 -15.72 26.66 4.51
N THR A 20 -16.98 27.01 4.75
CA THR A 20 -17.46 27.29 6.12
C THR A 20 -17.66 26.02 6.93
N LEU A 21 -17.64 26.10 8.26
CA LEU A 21 -17.92 24.97 9.15
C LEU A 21 -19.29 24.34 8.89
N LYS A 22 -20.30 25.15 8.56
CA LYS A 22 -21.65 24.66 8.19
C LYS A 22 -21.58 23.78 6.94
N GLN A 23 -20.91 24.24 5.88
CA GLN A 23 -20.71 23.47 4.65
C GLN A 23 -19.91 22.19 4.91
N ALA A 24 -18.89 22.25 5.76
CA ALA A 24 -18.11 21.06 6.15
C ALA A 24 -18.99 20.03 6.88
N GLY A 25 -19.87 20.49 7.79
CA GLY A 25 -20.84 19.62 8.47
C GLY A 25 -21.82 18.96 7.49
N GLU A 26 -22.39 19.71 6.55
CA GLU A 26 -23.28 19.18 5.52
C GLU A 26 -22.61 18.12 4.64
N ILE A 27 -21.31 18.29 4.36
CA ILE A 27 -20.52 17.32 3.60
C ILE A 27 -20.38 16.02 4.39
N ILE A 28 -20.08 16.08 5.68
CA ILE A 28 -19.97 14.92 6.55
C ILE A 28 -21.31 14.20 6.62
N GLU A 29 -22.42 14.91 6.83
CA GLU A 29 -23.76 14.31 6.90
C GLU A 29 -24.15 13.60 5.60
N ARG A 30 -23.91 14.21 4.44
CA ARG A 30 -24.17 13.56 3.14
C ARG A 30 -23.36 12.26 2.93
N ASN A 31 -22.21 12.14 3.58
CA ASN A 31 -21.33 10.98 3.45
C ASN A 31 -21.36 10.07 4.68
N ARG A 32 -22.33 10.29 5.61
CA ARG A 32 -22.41 9.57 6.88
C ARG A 32 -22.43 8.06 6.69
N GLY A 33 -23.25 7.52 5.78
CA GLY A 33 -23.32 6.08 5.53
C GLY A 33 -21.99 5.48 5.00
N TRP A 34 -21.23 6.26 4.22
CA TRP A 34 -19.89 5.86 3.81
C TRP A 34 -18.92 5.88 4.99
N ILE A 35 -18.98 6.92 5.82
CA ILE A 35 -18.14 7.09 7.02
C ILE A 35 -18.40 5.92 7.99
N ASP A 36 -19.66 5.65 8.34
CA ASP A 36 -20.02 4.59 9.29
C ASP A 36 -19.56 3.22 8.83
N LYS A 37 -19.75 2.91 7.53
CA LYS A 37 -19.27 1.65 6.94
C LYS A 37 -17.74 1.50 7.03
N HIS A 38 -17.01 2.56 6.73
CA HIS A 38 -15.54 2.51 6.78
C HIS A 38 -15.00 2.54 8.21
N MET A 39 -15.68 3.24 9.12
CA MET A 39 -15.38 3.19 10.55
C MET A 39 -15.54 1.78 11.12
N ALA A 40 -16.60 1.06 10.76
CA ALA A 40 -16.79 -0.33 11.18
C ALA A 40 -15.63 -1.23 10.72
N VAL A 41 -15.18 -1.07 9.48
CA VAL A 41 -14.03 -1.82 8.94
C VAL A 41 -12.74 -1.50 9.72
N VAL A 42 -12.49 -0.21 10.01
CA VAL A 42 -11.31 0.19 10.80
C VAL A 42 -11.37 -0.39 12.21
N GLN A 43 -12.55 -0.36 12.86
CA GLN A 43 -12.74 -0.92 14.20
C GLN A 43 -12.55 -2.43 14.22
N GLU A 44 -13.08 -3.15 13.23
CA GLU A 44 -12.86 -4.60 13.11
C GLU A 44 -11.39 -4.94 12.90
N CYS A 45 -10.69 -4.22 12.01
CA CYS A 45 -9.24 -4.37 11.84
C CYS A 45 -8.48 -4.13 13.14
N ARG A 46 -8.82 -3.07 13.89
CA ARG A 46 -8.19 -2.77 15.18
C ARG A 46 -8.43 -3.88 16.21
N ALA A 47 -9.63 -4.42 16.29
CA ALA A 47 -9.93 -5.54 17.21
C ALA A 47 -9.07 -6.77 16.88
N LYS A 48 -8.92 -7.10 15.59
CA LYS A 48 -8.04 -8.19 15.12
C LYS A 48 -6.57 -7.92 15.45
N VAL A 49 -6.09 -6.70 15.17
CA VAL A 49 -4.69 -6.32 15.46
C VAL A 49 -4.39 -6.34 16.95
N ASN A 50 -5.33 -5.87 17.79
CA ASN A 50 -5.15 -5.88 19.25
C ASN A 50 -5.10 -7.30 19.85
N SER A 51 -5.61 -8.30 19.14
CA SER A 51 -5.49 -9.72 19.55
C SER A 51 -4.15 -10.34 19.16
N LEU A 52 -3.35 -9.68 18.32
CA LEU A 52 -2.04 -10.15 17.87
C LEU A 52 -0.92 -9.38 18.61
N PRO A 53 0.22 -10.03 18.91
CA PRO A 53 1.35 -9.31 19.47
C PRO A 53 1.83 -8.21 18.49
N PRO A 54 2.12 -6.99 18.98
CA PRO A 54 2.69 -5.93 18.16
C PRO A 54 4.04 -6.38 17.60
N LEU A 55 4.39 -5.86 16.43
CA LEU A 55 5.72 -6.11 15.85
C LEU A 55 6.77 -5.32 16.63
N THR A 56 7.74 -6.02 17.16
CA THR A 56 8.89 -5.39 17.84
C THR A 56 9.87 -4.77 16.84
N MET A 57 10.77 -3.89 17.31
CA MET A 57 11.84 -3.35 16.46
C MET A 57 12.75 -4.44 15.91
N GLU A 58 12.93 -5.53 16.67
CA GLU A 58 13.69 -6.69 16.21
C GLU A 58 12.97 -7.45 15.11
N ASP A 59 11.65 -7.61 15.20
CA ASP A 59 10.84 -8.18 14.13
C ASP A 59 10.94 -7.36 12.84
N ILE A 60 10.83 -6.04 12.96
CA ILE A 60 10.95 -5.11 11.83
C ILE A 60 12.33 -5.23 11.19
N LYS A 61 13.40 -5.31 11.99
CA LYS A 61 14.77 -5.51 11.50
C LYS A 61 14.88 -6.83 10.75
N ARG A 62 14.41 -7.94 11.32
CA ARG A 62 14.40 -9.26 10.65
C ARG A 62 13.64 -9.24 9.32
N LEU A 63 12.49 -8.54 9.27
CA LEU A 63 11.73 -8.38 8.04
C LEU A 63 12.49 -7.54 7.01
N ALA A 64 13.17 -6.48 7.45
CA ALA A 64 13.99 -5.66 6.57
C ALA A 64 15.17 -6.44 5.99
N ASP A 65 15.87 -7.22 6.80
CA ASP A 65 16.99 -8.07 6.34
C ASP A 65 16.51 -9.08 5.29
N LYS A 66 15.41 -9.80 5.55
CA LYS A 66 14.79 -10.71 4.57
C LYS A 66 14.37 -9.98 3.29
N ALA A 67 13.80 -8.78 3.40
CA ALA A 67 13.36 -8.01 2.25
C ALA A 67 14.55 -7.53 1.39
N VAL A 68 15.66 -7.16 2.00
CA VAL A 68 16.91 -6.78 1.31
C VAL A 68 17.49 -7.96 0.53
N GLU A 69 17.37 -9.18 1.04
CA GLU A 69 17.80 -10.39 0.36
C GLU A 69 16.86 -10.78 -0.79
N TYR A 70 15.56 -10.78 -0.54
CA TYR A 70 14.56 -11.34 -1.48
C TYR A 70 14.12 -10.37 -2.58
N ILE A 71 13.73 -9.14 -2.21
CA ILE A 71 13.05 -8.22 -3.15
C ILE A 71 13.94 -7.78 -4.32
N PRO A 72 15.24 -7.45 -4.15
CA PRO A 72 16.09 -7.06 -5.26
C PRO A 72 16.22 -8.12 -6.35
N ALA A 73 16.27 -9.41 -5.98
CA ALA A 73 16.31 -10.51 -6.94
C ALA A 73 15.00 -10.58 -7.76
N ARG A 74 13.84 -10.36 -7.12
CA ARG A 74 12.56 -10.30 -7.82
C ARG A 74 12.46 -9.08 -8.74
N VAL A 75 12.95 -7.93 -8.30
CA VAL A 75 13.04 -6.70 -9.13
C VAL A 75 13.88 -6.96 -10.39
N GLN A 76 15.05 -7.56 -10.25
CA GLN A 76 15.91 -7.89 -11.40
C GLN A 76 15.23 -8.86 -12.37
N HIS A 77 14.60 -9.89 -11.86
CA HIS A 77 13.86 -10.88 -12.65
C HIS A 77 12.76 -10.21 -13.50
N TYR A 78 11.88 -9.46 -12.87
CA TYR A 78 10.76 -8.82 -13.57
C TYR A 78 11.16 -7.62 -14.43
N ALA A 79 12.21 -6.91 -14.08
CA ALA A 79 12.77 -5.84 -14.91
C ALA A 79 13.27 -6.39 -16.24
N SER A 80 13.93 -7.57 -16.21
CA SER A 80 14.37 -8.28 -17.43
C SER A 80 13.18 -8.72 -18.29
N MET A 81 12.12 -9.25 -17.68
CA MET A 81 10.90 -9.66 -18.41
C MET A 81 10.17 -8.49 -19.06
N LEU A 82 10.14 -7.32 -18.38
CA LEU A 82 9.52 -6.10 -18.87
C LEU A 82 10.39 -5.30 -19.86
N GLY A 83 11.70 -5.62 -19.93
CA GLY A 83 12.67 -4.87 -20.74
C GLY A 83 12.90 -3.45 -20.22
N VAL A 84 12.81 -3.23 -18.91
CA VAL A 84 12.97 -1.91 -18.28
C VAL A 84 14.22 -1.83 -17.42
N THR A 85 14.75 -0.61 -17.30
CA THR A 85 15.83 -0.28 -16.36
C THR A 85 15.26 0.42 -15.13
N TYR A 86 15.90 0.24 -14.00
CA TYR A 86 15.55 0.90 -12.74
C TYR A 86 16.80 1.48 -12.06
N GLY A 87 16.59 2.38 -11.12
CA GLY A 87 17.65 2.97 -10.33
C GLY A 87 17.92 2.17 -9.06
N ARG A 88 18.04 2.86 -7.92
CA ARG A 88 18.28 2.23 -6.63
C ARG A 88 17.00 1.55 -6.11
N VAL A 89 17.15 0.34 -5.56
CA VAL A 89 16.13 -0.33 -4.74
C VAL A 89 16.38 -0.01 -3.27
N THR A 90 15.36 0.41 -2.55
CA THR A 90 15.43 0.75 -1.13
C THR A 90 14.34 0.01 -0.36
N ILE A 91 14.69 -0.63 0.75
CA ILE A 91 13.73 -1.23 1.68
C ILE A 91 13.47 -0.25 2.82
N ARG A 92 12.21 -0.07 3.18
CA ARG A 92 11.78 0.84 4.25
C ARG A 92 10.65 0.21 5.07
N CYS A 93 10.48 0.62 6.31
CA CYS A 93 9.25 0.41 7.05
C CYS A 93 8.36 1.65 6.86
N GLN A 94 7.25 1.51 6.15
CA GLN A 94 6.34 2.62 5.83
C GLN A 94 4.93 2.32 6.33
N ARG A 95 4.20 3.38 6.74
CA ARG A 95 2.86 3.26 7.31
C ARG A 95 1.73 3.31 6.28
N THR A 96 2.01 3.73 5.05
CA THR A 96 0.95 4.06 4.07
C THR A 96 1.15 3.47 2.68
N LYS A 97 2.34 2.93 2.37
CA LYS A 97 2.66 2.44 1.03
C LYS A 97 3.35 1.09 1.10
N TRP A 98 3.02 0.22 0.14
CA TRP A 98 3.68 -1.07 -0.06
C TRP A 98 4.89 -0.95 -0.97
N GLY A 99 4.79 -0.09 -1.98
CA GLY A 99 5.85 0.23 -2.92
C GLY A 99 5.74 1.65 -3.43
N SER A 100 6.76 2.11 -4.13
CA SER A 100 6.73 3.34 -4.92
C SER A 100 7.86 3.36 -5.95
N CYS A 101 7.57 3.93 -7.12
CA CYS A 101 8.54 4.23 -8.17
C CYS A 101 8.62 5.75 -8.35
N SER A 102 9.83 6.31 -8.33
CA SER A 102 10.04 7.73 -8.65
C SER A 102 10.18 7.95 -10.16
N ALA A 103 9.99 9.19 -10.62
CA ALA A 103 10.22 9.55 -12.04
C ALA A 103 11.65 9.21 -12.52
N LYS A 104 12.64 9.19 -11.61
CA LYS A 104 14.03 8.77 -11.90
C LYS A 104 14.21 7.24 -11.91
N GLY A 105 13.15 6.46 -11.67
CA GLY A 105 13.19 5.01 -11.63
C GLY A 105 13.72 4.41 -10.31
N ASN A 106 13.91 5.18 -9.26
CA ASN A 106 14.24 4.62 -7.96
C ASN A 106 13.01 3.94 -7.37
N LEU A 107 13.19 2.71 -6.89
CA LEU A 107 12.16 1.87 -6.31
C LEU A 107 12.30 1.85 -4.79
N SER A 108 11.18 1.87 -4.09
CA SER A 108 11.16 1.68 -2.65
C SER A 108 10.08 0.67 -2.31
N PHE A 109 10.40 -0.30 -1.43
CA PHE A 109 9.46 -1.35 -1.00
C PHE A 109 9.38 -1.39 0.52
N ASN A 110 8.20 -1.76 1.01
CA ASN A 110 7.96 -1.91 2.43
C ASN A 110 8.43 -3.29 2.90
N CYS A 111 9.24 -3.34 3.97
CA CYS A 111 9.68 -4.61 4.55
C CYS A 111 8.52 -5.48 5.06
N LEU A 112 7.37 -4.87 5.39
CA LEU A 112 6.16 -5.60 5.78
C LEU A 112 5.58 -6.50 4.68
N LEU A 113 6.01 -6.33 3.42
CA LEU A 113 5.71 -7.26 2.33
C LEU A 113 6.17 -8.70 2.67
N MET A 114 7.19 -8.85 3.52
CA MET A 114 7.65 -10.19 3.95
C MET A 114 6.64 -10.91 4.88
N LEU A 115 5.55 -10.27 5.28
CA LEU A 115 4.41 -10.87 5.98
C LEU A 115 3.26 -11.26 5.03
N THR A 116 3.43 -11.06 3.73
CA THR A 116 2.41 -11.38 2.71
C THR A 116 2.83 -12.62 1.92
N PRO A 117 1.90 -13.27 1.19
CA PRO A 117 2.26 -14.28 0.21
C PRO A 117 3.30 -13.77 -0.80
N LEU A 118 4.17 -14.65 -1.28
CA LEU A 118 5.25 -14.27 -2.22
C LEU A 118 4.70 -13.68 -3.52
N GLU A 119 3.55 -14.14 -3.95
CA GLU A 119 2.85 -13.65 -5.14
C GLU A 119 2.36 -12.20 -4.98
N VAL A 120 2.07 -11.78 -3.75
CA VAL A 120 1.75 -10.37 -3.45
C VAL A 120 2.99 -9.52 -3.60
N ILE A 121 4.15 -10.00 -3.14
CA ILE A 121 5.43 -9.29 -3.35
C ILE A 121 5.69 -9.12 -4.84
N ASP A 122 5.54 -10.18 -5.61
CA ASP A 122 5.71 -10.17 -7.06
C ASP A 122 4.75 -9.19 -7.74
N ALA A 123 3.49 -9.20 -7.35
CA ALA A 123 2.49 -8.27 -7.87
C ALA A 123 2.86 -6.80 -7.61
N ILE A 124 3.38 -6.48 -6.42
CA ILE A 124 3.84 -5.13 -6.09
C ILE A 124 5.13 -4.78 -6.84
N VAL A 125 6.08 -5.70 -6.94
CA VAL A 125 7.32 -5.48 -7.72
C VAL A 125 7.00 -5.18 -9.18
N VAL A 126 6.13 -5.97 -9.81
CA VAL A 126 5.68 -5.75 -11.20
C VAL A 126 4.95 -4.41 -11.33
N HIS A 127 4.07 -4.05 -10.38
CA HIS A 127 3.37 -2.77 -10.35
C HIS A 127 4.36 -1.60 -10.38
N GLU A 128 5.35 -1.59 -9.47
CA GLU A 128 6.33 -0.50 -9.39
C GLU A 128 7.25 -0.44 -10.62
N LEU A 129 7.61 -1.57 -11.19
CA LEU A 129 8.39 -1.62 -12.42
C LEU A 129 7.59 -1.14 -13.64
N CYS A 130 6.29 -1.41 -13.72
CA CYS A 130 5.45 -0.91 -14.82
C CYS A 130 5.34 0.61 -14.84
N HIS A 131 5.58 1.30 -13.73
CA HIS A 131 5.72 2.75 -13.71
C HIS A 131 6.94 3.27 -14.51
N ARG A 132 7.87 2.40 -14.92
CA ARG A 132 8.94 2.76 -15.86
C ARG A 132 8.44 2.88 -17.30
N LEU A 133 7.31 2.24 -17.61
CA LEU A 133 6.65 2.27 -18.93
C LEU A 133 5.51 3.28 -18.96
N GLU A 134 4.73 3.36 -17.86
CA GLU A 134 3.54 4.20 -17.77
C GLU A 134 3.38 4.74 -16.34
N MET A 135 3.51 6.06 -16.15
CA MET A 135 3.47 6.67 -14.82
C MET A 135 2.07 6.74 -14.20
N ASN A 136 1.03 6.72 -15.02
CA ASN A 136 -0.36 6.73 -14.58
C ASN A 136 -0.97 5.31 -14.62
N HIS A 137 -2.02 5.08 -13.85
CA HIS A 137 -2.72 3.78 -13.80
C HIS A 137 -3.79 3.67 -14.90
N SER A 138 -3.41 3.92 -16.17
CA SER A 138 -4.26 3.79 -17.35
C SER A 138 -4.50 2.32 -17.71
N GLU A 139 -5.37 2.05 -18.69
CA GLU A 139 -5.55 0.72 -19.26
C GLU A 139 -4.23 0.16 -19.81
N ARG A 140 -3.40 1.04 -20.41
CA ARG A 140 -2.08 0.69 -20.92
C ARG A 140 -1.14 0.24 -19.80
N PHE A 141 -1.16 0.91 -18.65
CA PHE A 141 -0.43 0.46 -17.46
C PHE A 141 -0.84 -0.97 -17.07
N TYR A 142 -2.13 -1.22 -16.91
CA TYR A 142 -2.61 -2.55 -16.52
C TYR A 142 -2.37 -3.62 -17.59
N SER A 143 -2.31 -3.26 -18.87
CA SER A 143 -1.93 -4.21 -19.92
C SER A 143 -0.49 -4.72 -19.73
N HIS A 144 0.45 -3.82 -19.37
CA HIS A 144 1.82 -4.21 -19.05
C HIS A 144 1.89 -5.10 -17.81
N VAL A 145 1.17 -4.73 -16.73
CA VAL A 145 1.12 -5.52 -15.49
C VAL A 145 0.59 -6.92 -15.75
N LEU A 146 -0.56 -7.05 -16.43
CA LEU A 146 -1.22 -8.35 -16.64
C LEU A 146 -0.46 -9.27 -17.62
N LYS A 147 0.35 -8.69 -18.51
CA LYS A 147 1.22 -9.47 -19.39
C LYS A 147 2.26 -10.29 -18.62
N VAL A 148 2.78 -9.75 -17.54
CA VAL A 148 3.87 -10.33 -16.73
C VAL A 148 3.35 -10.99 -15.47
N CYS A 149 2.27 -10.45 -14.88
CA CYS A 149 1.61 -10.99 -13.71
C CYS A 149 0.11 -11.17 -13.98
N PRO A 150 -0.32 -12.26 -14.64
CA PRO A 150 -1.73 -12.48 -15.01
C PRO A 150 -2.69 -12.49 -13.81
N GLU A 151 -2.25 -12.97 -12.66
CA GLU A 151 -3.04 -13.01 -11.42
C GLU A 151 -2.96 -11.71 -10.58
N TYR A 152 -2.38 -10.63 -11.11
CA TYR A 152 -2.21 -9.35 -10.41
C TYR A 152 -3.49 -8.88 -9.70
N ARG A 153 -4.65 -8.98 -10.37
CA ARG A 153 -5.93 -8.52 -9.79
C ARG A 153 -6.31 -9.28 -8.52
N LYS A 154 -6.06 -10.58 -8.47
CA LYS A 154 -6.27 -11.45 -7.31
C LYS A 154 -5.39 -11.01 -6.14
N TRP A 155 -4.10 -10.83 -6.39
CA TRP A 155 -3.13 -10.49 -5.35
C TRP A 155 -3.25 -9.05 -4.86
N ASN A 156 -3.59 -8.12 -5.77
CA ASN A 156 -3.94 -6.75 -5.39
C ASN A 156 -5.22 -6.68 -4.54
N LYS A 157 -6.22 -7.54 -4.83
CA LYS A 157 -7.40 -7.66 -3.98
C LYS A 157 -7.03 -8.22 -2.62
N TRP A 158 -6.26 -9.29 -2.56
CA TRP A 158 -5.78 -9.86 -1.30
C TRP A 158 -5.10 -8.79 -0.43
N LEU A 159 -4.23 -7.99 -1.03
CA LEU A 159 -3.53 -6.91 -0.32
C LEU A 159 -4.46 -5.81 0.18
N LYS A 160 -5.51 -5.48 -0.57
CA LYS A 160 -6.55 -4.54 -0.12
C LYS A 160 -7.34 -5.09 1.07
N ASP A 161 -7.62 -6.39 1.06
CA ASP A 161 -8.44 -7.04 2.08
C ASP A 161 -7.64 -7.28 3.40
N ASN A 162 -6.33 -7.55 3.31
CA ASN A 162 -5.50 -7.97 4.45
C ASN A 162 -4.40 -6.95 4.82
N GLY A 163 -4.04 -6.07 3.91
CA GLY A 163 -2.86 -5.21 4.07
C GLY A 163 -2.99 -4.18 5.19
N ASN A 164 -4.18 -3.69 5.47
CA ASN A 164 -4.41 -2.74 6.57
C ASN A 164 -4.07 -3.34 7.93
N GLU A 165 -4.45 -4.60 8.16
CA GLU A 165 -4.13 -5.32 9.39
C GLU A 165 -2.62 -5.43 9.59
N ILE A 166 -1.88 -5.79 8.54
CA ILE A 166 -0.41 -5.91 8.58
C ILE A 166 0.23 -4.55 8.87
N MET A 167 -0.22 -3.48 8.23
CA MET A 167 0.31 -2.14 8.46
C MET A 167 0.00 -1.61 9.87
N MET A 168 -1.19 -1.88 10.39
CA MET A 168 -1.58 -1.47 11.75
C MET A 168 -0.73 -2.11 12.84
N ARG A 169 -0.25 -3.34 12.65
CA ARG A 169 0.66 -4.00 13.60
C ARG A 169 1.99 -3.26 13.80
N CYS A 170 2.40 -2.47 12.81
CA CYS A 170 3.61 -1.64 12.87
C CYS A 170 3.37 -0.27 13.54
N LEU A 171 2.09 0.11 13.77
CA LEU A 171 1.73 1.42 14.33
C LEU A 171 1.65 1.45 15.86
N ASN A 172 1.57 0.27 16.49
CA ASN A 172 1.37 0.14 17.94
C ASN A 172 2.70 0.15 18.74
N ASN A 173 3.78 0.70 18.13
CA ASN A 173 5.07 0.94 18.81
C ASN A 173 5.35 2.44 18.94
#